data_1dd9eecae40f96311efc09a308fdae36
#
_entry.id   1dd9eecae40f96311efc09a308fdae36
#
_cell.length_a   1.000
_cell.length_b   1.000
_cell.length_c   1.000
_cell.angle_alpha   90.00
_cell.angle_beta   90.00
_cell.angle_gamma   90.00
#
_symmetry.space_group_name_H-M   'P 1'
#
loop_
_entity.id
_entity.type
_entity.pdbx_description
1 polymer ?
#
loop_
_entity_poly.entity_id
_entity_poly.type
_entity_poly.pdbx_seq_one_letter_code
_entity_poly.pdbx_strand_id
1 'polypeptide(L)'
;MNFFCDDVCTMKYRKKPIIIEATQWFKHGDHPQVMRYEHPESGKIGWISTLEGGHIVTPGDYIITGIKGEHYPCKPDIFEATYEKVEE
;
A
#
# COMPACT_ATOMS: atom_id res chain seq x y z
N MET A 1 35.40 18.90 11.14
CA MET A 1 35.09 18.24 11.05
C MET A 1 34.43 17.53 11.23
N ASN A 2 34.01 17.22 11.18
CA ASN A 2 33.44 16.56 11.46
C ASN A 2 33.28 15.46 11.40
N PHE A 3 33.31 14.94 11.45
CA PHE A 3 33.23 13.93 11.37
C PHE A 3 32.69 13.39 11.93
N PHE A 4 32.18 13.59 12.35
CA PHE A 4 31.62 13.17 12.98
C PHE A 4 30.80 12.19 12.88
N CYS A 5 30.28 11.74 12.29
CA CYS A 5 29.54 10.58 12.14
C CYS A 5 30.35 9.41 12.18
N ASP A 6 31.08 9.32 13.10
CA ASP A 6 31.99 8.31 13.14
C ASP A 6 31.43 7.04 13.41
N ASP A 7 30.75 6.89 14.48
CA ASP A 7 30.28 5.62 14.90
C ASP A 7 29.02 5.27 14.20
N VAL A 8 28.16 6.24 14.06
CA VAL A 8 26.89 6.01 13.45
C VAL A 8 26.77 7.00 12.33
N CYS A 9 26.93 6.52 11.15
CA CYS A 9 26.84 7.36 10.01
C CYS A 9 25.42 7.43 9.54
N THR A 10 24.65 8.23 10.18
CA THR A 10 23.26 8.38 9.83
C THR A 10 23.12 9.45 8.75
N MET A 11 22.60 9.05 7.61
CA MET A 11 22.35 9.96 6.52
C MET A 11 20.87 10.21 6.44
N LYS A 12 20.51 11.38 5.97
CA LYS A 12 19.11 11.73 5.79
C LYS A 12 18.69 11.36 4.38
N TYR A 13 17.54 10.74 4.28
CA TYR A 13 17.03 10.31 3.00
C TYR A 13 15.64 10.88 2.80
N ARG A 14 15.32 11.17 1.56
CA ARG A 14 13.99 11.63 1.18
C ARG A 14 13.41 10.62 0.22
N LYS A 15 12.15 10.31 0.42
CA LYS A 15 11.46 9.41 -0.49
C LYS A 15 11.36 10.08 -1.85
N LYS A 16 11.75 9.37 -2.88
CA LYS A 16 11.68 9.91 -4.22
C LYS A 16 10.23 10.11 -4.63
N PRO A 17 9.95 11.14 -5.41
CA PRO A 17 8.58 11.38 -5.87
C PRO A 17 8.22 10.38 -6.97
N ILE A 18 7.84 9.19 -6.57
CA ILE A 18 7.49 8.12 -7.49
C ILE A 18 5.99 8.08 -7.64
N ILE A 19 5.54 8.03 -8.88
CA ILE A 19 4.11 7.93 -9.16
C ILE A 19 3.72 6.46 -9.10
N ILE A 20 2.69 6.15 -8.32
CA ILE A 20 2.17 4.81 -8.19
C ILE A 20 0.72 4.80 -8.63
N GLU A 21 0.20 3.63 -8.88
CA GLU A 21 -1.21 3.45 -9.19
C GLU A 21 -1.92 2.92 -7.98
N ALA A 22 -3.14 3.38 -7.77
CA ALA A 22 -3.92 2.93 -6.63
C ALA A 22 -5.38 2.84 -7.04
N THR A 23 -6.04 1.78 -6.57
CA THR A 23 -7.46 1.56 -6.82
C THR A 23 -8.13 1.38 -5.47
N GLN A 24 -9.19 2.13 -5.24
CA GLN A 24 -9.95 1.95 -4.01
C GLN A 24 -10.89 0.78 -4.18
N TRP A 25 -10.80 -0.18 -3.28
CA TRP A 25 -11.54 -1.43 -3.38
C TRP A 25 -12.77 -1.39 -2.47
N PHE A 26 -13.93 -1.75 -3.00
CA PHE A 26 -15.15 -1.82 -2.22
C PHE A 26 -15.80 -3.20 -2.30
N LYS A 27 -15.65 -3.88 -3.42
CA LYS A 27 -16.28 -5.17 -3.62
C LYS A 27 -15.51 -5.97 -4.64
N HIS A 28 -15.84 -7.22 -4.76
CA HIS A 28 -15.18 -8.07 -5.72
C HIS A 28 -15.39 -7.56 -7.12
N GLY A 29 -14.33 -7.61 -7.90
CA GLY A 29 -14.34 -7.08 -9.25
C GLY A 29 -13.68 -5.73 -9.35
N ASP A 30 -13.49 -5.04 -8.23
CA ASP A 30 -12.88 -3.72 -8.26
C ASP A 30 -11.39 -3.78 -8.56
N HIS A 31 -10.75 -4.89 -8.20
CA HIS A 31 -9.33 -5.07 -8.50
C HIS A 31 -9.05 -6.53 -8.77
N PRO A 32 -8.39 -6.84 -9.89
CA PRO A 32 -8.18 -8.25 -10.27
C PRO A 32 -7.29 -9.03 -9.33
N GLN A 33 -6.43 -8.37 -8.58
CA GLN A 33 -5.53 -9.07 -7.68
C GLN A 33 -6.14 -9.38 -6.33
N VAL A 34 -7.33 -8.85 -6.04
CA VAL A 34 -8.00 -9.11 -4.78
C VAL A 34 -8.92 -10.31 -4.95
N MET A 35 -8.68 -11.35 -4.16
CA MET A 35 -9.44 -12.59 -4.25
C MET A 35 -10.53 -12.59 -3.20
N ARG A 36 -11.56 -13.42 -3.44
CA ARG A 36 -12.65 -13.55 -2.50
C ARG A 36 -12.16 -14.24 -1.23
N TYR A 37 -12.68 -13.78 -0.12
CA TYR A 37 -12.37 -14.37 1.16
C TYR A 37 -13.55 -14.15 2.08
N GLU A 38 -14.02 -15.21 2.73
CA GLU A 38 -15.15 -15.10 3.64
C GLU A 38 -14.65 -15.32 5.05
N HIS A 39 -14.76 -14.30 5.85
CA HIS A 39 -14.35 -14.34 7.24
C HIS A 39 -15.56 -14.69 8.10
N PRO A 40 -15.42 -15.59 9.08
CA PRO A 40 -16.58 -15.99 9.88
C PRO A 40 -17.28 -14.84 10.58
N GLU A 41 -16.55 -13.81 10.95
CA GLU A 41 -17.14 -12.70 11.68
C GLU A 41 -17.37 -11.47 10.81
N SER A 42 -16.48 -11.23 9.85
CA SER A 42 -16.55 -10.02 9.07
C SER A 42 -17.32 -10.18 7.76
N GLY A 43 -17.66 -11.40 7.39
CA GLY A 43 -18.41 -11.63 6.17
C GLY A 43 -17.50 -11.62 4.96
N LYS A 44 -18.00 -11.05 3.87
CA LYS A 44 -17.29 -11.11 2.60
C LYS A 44 -16.29 -9.99 2.52
N ILE A 45 -15.02 -10.37 2.43
CA ILE A 45 -13.93 -9.44 2.32
C ILE A 45 -13.00 -9.92 1.23
N GLY A 46 -11.91 -9.19 1.00
CA GLY A 46 -10.95 -9.56 -0.01
C GLY A 46 -9.66 -10.05 0.61
N TRP A 47 -8.88 -10.70 -0.19
CA TRP A 47 -7.57 -11.21 0.19
C TRP A 47 -6.58 -10.92 -0.92
N ILE A 48 -5.43 -10.38 -0.57
CA ILE A 48 -4.42 -10.05 -1.55
C ILE A 48 -3.08 -10.58 -1.08
N SER A 49 -2.32 -11.12 -2.03
CA SER A 49 -0.97 -11.61 -1.74
C SER A 49 0.02 -10.48 -1.95
N THR A 50 0.90 -10.29 -0.98
CA THR A 50 1.93 -9.28 -1.08
C THR A 50 3.29 -9.94 -0.92
N LEU A 51 4.33 -9.14 -1.08
CA LEU A 51 5.68 -9.68 -0.91
C LEU A 51 5.94 -10.14 0.50
N GLU A 52 5.17 -9.64 1.45
CA GLU A 52 5.33 -10.01 2.85
C GLU A 52 4.29 -11.00 3.32
N GLY A 53 3.52 -11.57 2.40
CA GLY A 53 2.46 -12.51 2.77
C GLY A 53 1.12 -11.97 2.37
N GLY A 54 0.06 -12.67 2.77
CA GLY A 54 -1.28 -12.26 2.41
C GLY A 54 -1.87 -11.28 3.41
N HIS A 55 -2.76 -10.45 2.92
CA HIS A 55 -3.43 -9.45 3.75
C HIS A 55 -4.91 -9.41 3.44
N ILE A 56 -5.70 -9.09 4.45
CA ILE A 56 -7.13 -8.91 4.28
C ILE A 56 -7.40 -7.53 3.71
N VAL A 57 -8.33 -7.46 2.77
CA VAL A 57 -8.76 -6.21 2.16
C VAL A 57 -10.21 -6.00 2.54
N THR A 58 -10.51 -4.81 3.06
CA THR A 58 -11.88 -4.46 3.46
C THR A 58 -12.36 -3.30 2.60
N PRO A 59 -13.69 -3.11 2.51
CA PRO A 59 -14.21 -2.02 1.69
C PRO A 59 -13.64 -0.67 2.11
N GLY A 60 -13.20 0.08 1.11
CA GLY A 60 -12.58 1.38 1.35
C GLY A 60 -11.06 1.36 1.27
N ASP A 61 -10.45 0.18 1.38
CA ASP A 61 -9.00 0.08 1.30
C ASP A 61 -8.53 0.37 -0.12
N TYR A 62 -7.36 0.98 -0.21
CA TYR A 62 -6.72 1.20 -1.51
C TYR A 62 -5.76 0.07 -1.80
N ILE A 63 -5.73 -0.37 -3.05
CA ILE A 63 -4.76 -1.36 -3.51
C ILE A 63 -3.71 -0.61 -4.30
N ILE A 64 -2.51 -0.60 -3.78
CA ILE A 64 -1.41 0.14 -4.40
C ILE A 64 -0.58 -0.80 -5.24
N THR A 65 -0.28 -0.37 -6.46
CA THR A 65 0.63 -1.10 -7.33
C THR A 65 1.96 -0.38 -7.30
N GLY A 66 2.96 -1.07 -6.81
CA GLY A 66 4.28 -0.50 -6.67
C GLY A 66 5.06 -0.53 -7.97
N ILE A 67 6.26 0.02 -7.92
CA ILE A 67 7.07 0.19 -9.13
C ILE A 67 7.54 -1.13 -9.71
N LYS A 68 7.54 -2.18 -8.90
CA LYS A 68 7.95 -3.50 -9.38
C LYS A 68 6.74 -4.36 -9.74
N GLY A 69 5.56 -3.78 -9.77
CA GLY A 69 4.36 -4.53 -10.07
C GLY A 69 3.76 -5.25 -8.89
N GLU A 70 4.32 -5.05 -7.70
CA GLU A 70 3.77 -5.67 -6.50
C GLU A 70 2.51 -4.93 -6.07
N HIS A 71 1.65 -5.63 -5.33
CA HIS A 71 0.39 -5.07 -4.87
C HIS A 71 0.30 -5.17 -3.36
N TYR A 72 -0.26 -4.16 -2.73
CA TYR A 72 -0.48 -4.21 -1.28
C TYR A 72 -1.61 -3.27 -0.90
N PRO A 73 -2.33 -3.59 0.19
CA PRO A 73 -3.45 -2.75 0.62
C PRO A 73 -2.98 -1.62 1.52
N CYS A 74 -3.76 -0.55 1.54
CA CYS A 74 -3.48 0.60 2.37
C CYS A 74 -4.80 1.15 2.89
N LYS A 75 -4.88 1.42 4.18
CA LYS A 75 -6.09 1.98 4.74
C LYS A 75 -6.35 3.38 4.20
N PRO A 76 -7.62 3.75 4.00
CA PRO A 76 -7.91 5.02 3.34
C PRO A 76 -7.37 6.25 4.07
N ASP A 77 -7.41 6.26 5.40
CA ASP A 77 -6.90 7.40 6.13
C ASP A 77 -5.39 7.52 5.99
N ILE A 78 -4.70 6.40 6.01
CA ILE A 78 -3.25 6.39 5.83
C ILE A 78 -2.90 6.78 4.40
N PHE A 79 -3.67 6.27 3.44
CA PHE A 79 -3.44 6.57 2.04
C PHE A 79 -3.56 8.07 1.77
N GLU A 80 -4.61 8.69 2.31
CA GLU A 80 -4.84 10.10 2.07
C GLU A 80 -3.80 10.98 2.75
N ALA A 81 -3.24 10.51 3.84
CA ALA A 81 -2.20 11.26 4.53
C ALA A 81 -0.84 11.11 3.84
N THR A 82 -0.66 10.07 3.04
CA THR A 82 0.64 9.73 2.46
C THR A 82 0.74 10.14 0.99
N TYR A 83 -0.36 10.01 0.26
CA TYR A 83 -0.35 10.20 -1.19
C TYR A 83 -1.31 11.31 -1.59
N GLU A 84 -1.03 11.91 -2.72
CA GLU A 84 -1.97 12.88 -3.29
C GLU A 84 -2.19 12.53 -4.74
N LYS A 85 -3.38 12.87 -5.22
CA LYS A 85 -3.77 12.52 -6.58
C LYS A 85 -2.98 13.35 -7.57
N VAL A 86 -2.49 12.68 -8.59
CA VAL A 86 -1.80 13.37 -9.68
C VAL A 86 -2.85 13.73 -10.73
N GLU A 87 -2.93 15.01 -11.04
CA GLU A 87 -3.86 15.47 -12.04
C GLU A 87 -3.10 15.89 -13.27
N GLU A 88 -3.61 15.48 -14.43
CA GLU A 88 -2.95 15.79 -15.67
C GLU A 88 -3.77 16.68 -16.54
#